data_d0ae9d54155de593a479f784b24a5523
#
_entry.id   d0ae9d54155de593a479f784b24a5523
#
_cell.length_a   1.000
_cell.length_b   1.000
_cell.length_c   1.000
_cell.angle_alpha   90.00
_cell.angle_beta   90.00
_cell.angle_gamma   90.00
#
_symmetry.space_group_name_H-M   'P 1'
#
loop_
_entity.id
_entity.type
_entity.pdbx_description
1 polymer ?
#
loop_
_entity_poly.entity_id
_entity_poly.type
_entity_poly.pdbx_seq_one_letter_code
_entity_poly.pdbx_strand_id
1 'polypeptide(L)'
;MSVVPQISREALLAQLRDAVGAAHVLTDDQATRRFRKGHRTGEGPVLAVVRPGTLLEQWKVLQAAVAAGRIVIMQAANTGLTGGSTPDGANYDREIVLVNTLRITGVQVIAGGDQVVCLPGATLDKLEQTLAPLGREPHSVIGSSCIGASVLGGICNNSGGALVRRGPAYTELALYARVKDDGTLELVNHLGIALGDTPEEILTRLQSGDYAEADIQRDTGRVASDSRYAQDVRAVDADTPARFNADPSRLFEASGSAGKVCLFAVRLDTFPKEPSTVFYIGSNVPDDLTAVRRHLLTALPRPPIAGEYIHRTAFDIGEKYGKDTFLLINHFG
;
A
#
# COMPACT_ATOMS: atom_id res chain seq x y z
N MET A 1 12.54 -22.80 29.69
CA MET A 1 12.24 -22.47 28.30
C MET A 1 11.87 -23.78 27.60
N SER A 2 10.58 -24.04 27.37
CA SER A 2 10.13 -25.22 26.60
C SER A 2 10.52 -24.98 25.13
N VAL A 3 11.36 -25.90 24.62
CA VAL A 3 11.70 -25.93 23.18
C VAL A 3 10.43 -26.31 22.43
N VAL A 4 9.76 -25.32 21.84
CA VAL A 4 8.68 -25.58 20.89
C VAL A 4 9.31 -26.37 19.73
N PRO A 5 8.80 -27.57 19.37
CA PRO A 5 9.37 -28.34 18.27
C PRO A 5 9.35 -27.47 17.01
N GLN A 6 10.53 -27.19 16.46
CA GLN A 6 10.62 -26.42 15.22
C GLN A 6 10.01 -27.25 14.08
N ILE A 7 8.96 -26.72 13.46
CA ILE A 7 8.37 -27.35 12.24
C ILE A 7 9.45 -27.45 11.17
N SER A 8 9.67 -28.66 10.63
CA SER A 8 10.67 -28.88 9.59
C SER A 8 10.34 -28.10 8.31
N ARG A 9 11.36 -27.86 7.50
CA ARG A 9 11.20 -27.20 6.19
C ARG A 9 10.19 -27.92 5.30
N GLU A 10 10.29 -29.25 5.23
CA GLU A 10 9.43 -30.10 4.41
C GLU A 10 7.98 -30.06 4.92
N ALA A 11 7.78 -30.13 6.23
CA ALA A 11 6.45 -30.05 6.84
C ALA A 11 5.80 -28.67 6.58
N LEU A 12 6.57 -27.59 6.71
CA LEU A 12 6.07 -26.25 6.38
C LEU A 12 5.68 -26.14 4.90
N LEU A 13 6.54 -26.60 3.98
CA LEU A 13 6.24 -26.56 2.55
C LEU A 13 5.00 -27.41 2.19
N ALA A 14 4.76 -28.53 2.89
CA ALA A 14 3.55 -29.31 2.73
C ALA A 14 2.32 -28.50 3.18
N GLN A 15 2.34 -27.90 4.38
CA GLN A 15 1.24 -27.05 4.88
C GLN A 15 0.95 -25.86 3.95
N LEU A 16 1.99 -25.22 3.42
CA LEU A 16 1.81 -24.11 2.47
C LEU A 16 1.15 -24.57 1.17
N ARG A 17 1.52 -25.77 0.65
CA ARG A 17 0.89 -26.36 -0.55
C ARG A 17 -0.57 -26.74 -0.30
N ASP A 18 -0.87 -27.27 0.88
CA ASP A 18 -2.24 -27.60 1.27
C ASP A 18 -3.11 -26.34 1.38
N ALA A 19 -2.52 -25.22 1.84
CA ALA A 19 -3.24 -23.96 2.00
C ALA A 19 -3.59 -23.28 0.67
N VAL A 20 -2.68 -23.26 -0.32
CA VAL A 20 -2.84 -22.45 -1.54
C VAL A 20 -2.77 -23.26 -2.85
N GLY A 21 -2.57 -24.59 -2.77
CA GLY A 21 -2.29 -25.44 -3.91
C GLY A 21 -0.81 -25.42 -4.33
N ALA A 22 -0.30 -26.58 -4.76
CA ALA A 22 1.12 -26.80 -5.06
C ALA A 22 1.67 -25.83 -6.14
N ALA A 23 0.86 -25.48 -7.15
CA ALA A 23 1.25 -24.56 -8.22
C ALA A 23 1.50 -23.10 -7.75
N HIS A 24 1.10 -22.78 -6.51
CA HIS A 24 1.21 -21.45 -5.94
C HIS A 24 2.26 -21.35 -4.81
N VAL A 25 3.06 -22.39 -4.61
CA VAL A 25 4.24 -22.43 -3.74
C VAL A 25 5.47 -22.63 -4.59
N LEU A 26 6.19 -21.57 -4.85
CA LEU A 26 7.38 -21.56 -5.70
C LEU A 26 8.62 -21.70 -4.81
N THR A 27 9.47 -22.69 -5.10
CA THR A 27 10.71 -22.96 -4.35
C THR A 27 11.95 -22.99 -5.24
N ASP A 28 11.75 -23.06 -6.55
CA ASP A 28 12.80 -23.03 -7.55
C ASP A 28 13.40 -21.65 -7.71
N ASP A 29 14.72 -21.54 -7.87
CA ASP A 29 15.43 -20.26 -7.95
C ASP A 29 14.98 -19.39 -9.13
N GLN A 30 14.75 -19.99 -10.29
CA GLN A 30 14.29 -19.28 -11.48
C GLN A 30 12.85 -18.78 -11.31
N ALA A 31 11.96 -19.59 -10.75
CA ALA A 31 10.56 -19.25 -10.54
C ALA A 31 10.39 -18.13 -9.49
N THR A 32 11.25 -18.12 -8.45
CA THR A 32 11.20 -17.11 -7.36
C THR A 32 11.89 -15.79 -7.72
N ARG A 33 12.78 -15.79 -8.70
CA ARG A 33 13.68 -14.65 -8.99
C ARG A 33 12.95 -13.32 -9.12
N ARG A 34 11.85 -13.26 -9.89
CA ARG A 34 11.08 -12.01 -10.11
C ARG A 34 10.42 -11.47 -8.87
N PHE A 35 10.20 -12.31 -7.85
CA PHE A 35 9.57 -11.91 -6.59
C PHE A 35 10.60 -11.48 -5.55
N ARG A 36 11.77 -12.13 -5.52
CA ARG A 36 12.81 -11.87 -4.53
C ARG A 36 13.80 -10.76 -4.94
N LYS A 37 13.55 -10.12 -6.08
CA LYS A 37 14.28 -8.95 -6.56
C LYS A 37 13.37 -7.73 -6.60
N GLY A 38 13.77 -6.66 -5.94
CA GLY A 38 13.03 -5.41 -5.90
C GLY A 38 13.11 -4.63 -7.22
N HIS A 39 12.18 -3.71 -7.38
CA HIS A 39 12.13 -2.85 -8.57
C HIS A 39 13.43 -2.03 -8.75
N ARG A 40 13.96 -1.49 -7.65
CA ARG A 40 15.21 -0.71 -7.65
C ARG A 40 16.28 -1.27 -6.73
N THR A 41 15.85 -1.74 -5.57
CA THR A 41 16.74 -2.19 -4.49
C THR A 41 16.21 -3.46 -3.86
N GLY A 42 17.08 -4.21 -3.23
CA GLY A 42 16.77 -5.45 -2.52
C GLY A 42 16.78 -6.67 -3.45
N GLU A 43 17.58 -7.65 -3.09
CA GLU A 43 17.56 -9.00 -3.65
C GLU A 43 18.14 -9.95 -2.59
N GLY A 44 17.52 -11.13 -2.41
CA GLY A 44 18.04 -12.11 -1.49
C GLY A 44 17.31 -13.46 -1.60
N PRO A 45 17.80 -14.50 -0.90
CA PRO A 45 17.18 -15.82 -0.91
C PRO A 45 15.85 -15.83 -0.16
N VAL A 46 14.95 -16.72 -0.59
CA VAL A 46 13.72 -17.06 0.11
C VAL A 46 13.55 -18.58 0.19
N LEU A 47 12.91 -19.07 1.24
CA LEU A 47 12.51 -20.47 1.34
C LEU A 47 11.46 -20.81 0.28
N ALA A 48 10.47 -19.92 0.16
CA ALA A 48 9.39 -20.05 -0.82
C ALA A 48 8.77 -18.69 -1.11
N VAL A 49 8.20 -18.59 -2.32
CA VAL A 49 7.20 -17.56 -2.67
C VAL A 49 5.84 -18.24 -2.67
N VAL A 50 4.93 -17.76 -1.83
CA VAL A 50 3.57 -18.27 -1.68
C VAL A 50 2.58 -17.27 -2.24
N ARG A 51 1.64 -17.73 -3.04
CA ARG A 51 0.71 -16.90 -3.80
C ARG A 51 -0.75 -17.23 -3.47
N PRO A 52 -1.27 -16.82 -2.30
CA PRO A 52 -2.66 -17.05 -1.93
C PRO A 52 -3.62 -16.40 -2.94
N GLY A 53 -4.76 -17.04 -3.18
CA GLY A 53 -5.83 -16.54 -4.06
C GLY A 53 -7.03 -16.01 -3.30
N THR A 54 -7.11 -16.28 -1.99
CA THR A 54 -8.18 -15.80 -1.11
C THR A 54 -7.61 -15.25 0.21
N LEU A 55 -8.40 -14.47 0.91
CA LEU A 55 -8.05 -13.96 2.25
C LEU A 55 -7.85 -15.10 3.25
N LEU A 56 -8.65 -16.15 3.16
CA LEU A 56 -8.53 -17.33 4.03
C LEU A 56 -7.25 -18.13 3.73
N GLU A 57 -6.86 -18.26 2.46
CA GLU A 57 -5.57 -18.84 2.10
C GLU A 57 -4.41 -18.02 2.65
N GLN A 58 -4.46 -16.67 2.55
CA GLN A 58 -3.44 -15.78 3.13
C GLN A 58 -3.34 -15.96 4.66
N TRP A 59 -4.46 -16.10 5.34
CA TRP A 59 -4.50 -16.35 6.79
C TRP A 59 -3.82 -17.67 7.14
N LYS A 60 -4.16 -18.78 6.47
CA LYS A 60 -3.55 -20.11 6.68
C LYS A 60 -2.04 -20.10 6.41
N VAL A 61 -1.59 -19.41 5.36
CA VAL A 61 -0.17 -19.23 5.05
C VAL A 61 0.53 -18.48 6.18
N LEU A 62 -0.07 -17.40 6.69
CA LEU A 62 0.50 -16.63 7.79
C LEU A 62 0.59 -17.45 9.07
N GLN A 63 -0.47 -18.22 9.41
CA GLN A 63 -0.48 -19.13 10.56
C GLN A 63 0.66 -20.16 10.47
N ALA A 64 0.83 -20.82 9.31
CA ALA A 64 1.87 -21.81 9.11
C ALA A 64 3.28 -21.21 9.22
N ALA A 65 3.52 -20.04 8.62
CA ALA A 65 4.81 -19.37 8.63
C ALA A 65 5.19 -18.88 10.05
N VAL A 66 4.23 -18.30 10.78
CA VAL A 66 4.43 -17.82 12.16
C VAL A 66 4.68 -19.00 13.11
N ALA A 67 3.87 -20.08 13.03
CA ALA A 67 4.04 -21.28 13.82
C ALA A 67 5.40 -21.96 13.56
N ALA A 68 5.92 -21.88 12.33
CA ALA A 68 7.25 -22.38 11.98
C ALA A 68 8.40 -21.41 12.35
N GLY A 69 8.10 -20.23 12.93
CA GLY A 69 9.08 -19.22 13.29
C GLY A 69 9.81 -18.62 12.10
N ARG A 70 9.17 -18.55 10.92
CA ARG A 70 9.79 -17.99 9.70
C ARG A 70 9.58 -16.49 9.61
N ILE A 71 10.49 -15.82 8.91
CA ILE A 71 10.30 -14.43 8.53
C ILE A 71 9.25 -14.38 7.42
N VAL A 72 8.27 -13.48 7.56
CA VAL A 72 7.26 -13.23 6.53
C VAL A 72 7.52 -11.88 5.88
N ILE A 73 7.67 -11.86 4.54
CA ILE A 73 7.70 -10.64 3.76
C ILE A 73 6.44 -10.59 2.90
N MET A 74 5.62 -9.56 3.15
CA MET A 74 4.41 -9.33 2.34
C MET A 74 4.78 -8.55 1.07
N GLN A 75 4.23 -8.99 -0.05
CA GLN A 75 4.47 -8.37 -1.34
C GLN A 75 3.18 -8.31 -2.16
N ALA A 76 2.92 -7.19 -2.81
CA ALA A 76 1.92 -7.06 -3.87
C ALA A 76 2.63 -6.87 -5.22
N ALA A 77 2.54 -5.68 -5.82
CA ALA A 77 3.09 -5.40 -7.15
C ALA A 77 4.63 -5.25 -7.20
N ASN A 78 5.29 -5.16 -6.07
CA ASN A 78 6.75 -5.01 -5.97
C ASN A 78 7.29 -3.76 -6.72
N THR A 79 6.52 -2.68 -6.75
CA THR A 79 6.88 -1.41 -7.43
C THR A 79 7.50 -0.38 -6.49
N GLY A 80 7.59 -0.69 -5.20
CA GLY A 80 8.12 0.21 -4.18
C GLY A 80 9.61 0.52 -4.38
N LEU A 81 10.00 1.74 -4.03
CA LEU A 81 11.38 2.22 -4.16
C LEU A 81 12.22 2.01 -2.89
N THR A 82 11.58 1.61 -1.80
CA THR A 82 12.19 1.50 -0.46
C THR A 82 12.70 0.09 -0.13
N GLY A 83 12.46 -0.91 -1.00
CA GLY A 83 12.93 -2.28 -0.80
C GLY A 83 12.15 -3.10 0.23
N GLY A 84 11.07 -2.58 0.82
CA GLY A 84 10.33 -3.25 1.91
C GLY A 84 9.55 -4.51 1.52
N SER A 85 9.44 -4.83 0.22
CA SER A 85 8.69 -5.99 -0.30
C SER A 85 9.58 -7.13 -0.79
N THR A 86 10.90 -7.06 -0.54
CA THR A 86 11.87 -8.09 -0.93
C THR A 86 12.92 -8.27 0.15
N PRO A 87 13.63 -9.41 0.19
CA PRO A 87 14.83 -9.55 0.98
C PRO A 87 15.89 -8.52 0.56
N ASP A 88 16.79 -8.18 1.48
CA ASP A 88 17.99 -7.39 1.21
C ASP A 88 19.22 -8.16 1.69
N GLY A 89 19.88 -8.85 0.75
CA GLY A 89 20.98 -9.76 1.04
C GLY A 89 20.55 -11.08 1.70
N ALA A 90 21.50 -11.78 2.29
CA ALA A 90 21.32 -13.13 2.85
C ALA A 90 21.48 -13.19 4.40
N ASN A 91 21.70 -12.05 5.04
CA ASN A 91 22.07 -12.01 6.48
C ASN A 91 20.84 -11.99 7.40
N TYR A 92 19.90 -12.90 7.17
CA TYR A 92 18.75 -13.10 8.04
C TYR A 92 19.01 -14.27 8.99
N ASP A 93 18.51 -14.16 10.23
CA ASP A 93 18.64 -15.21 11.26
C ASP A 93 17.73 -16.41 11.00
N ARG A 94 16.78 -16.29 10.08
CA ARG A 94 15.77 -17.31 9.76
C ARG A 94 15.42 -17.28 8.28
N GLU A 95 14.88 -18.39 7.78
CA GLU A 95 14.39 -18.47 6.41
C GLU A 95 13.15 -17.59 6.19
N ILE A 96 13.03 -17.08 4.97
CA ILE A 96 11.98 -16.15 4.56
C ILE A 96 10.90 -16.87 3.76
N VAL A 97 9.63 -16.69 4.13
CA VAL A 97 8.45 -16.95 3.32
C VAL A 97 7.97 -15.63 2.74
N LEU A 98 8.08 -15.46 1.42
CA LEU A 98 7.57 -14.29 0.73
C LEU A 98 6.13 -14.57 0.29
N VAL A 99 5.17 -13.75 0.74
CA VAL A 99 3.75 -13.89 0.45
C VAL A 99 3.33 -12.85 -0.56
N ASN A 100 3.07 -13.27 -1.81
CA ASN A 100 2.63 -12.37 -2.87
C ASN A 100 1.11 -12.40 -3.02
N THR A 101 0.48 -11.25 -2.79
CA THR A 101 -0.97 -11.10 -2.64
C THR A 101 -1.71 -10.72 -3.92
N LEU A 102 -1.02 -10.57 -5.06
CA LEU A 102 -1.63 -10.08 -6.31
C LEU A 102 -2.80 -10.92 -6.84
N ARG A 103 -2.97 -12.16 -6.38
CA ARG A 103 -4.13 -12.99 -6.74
C ARG A 103 -5.40 -12.66 -5.96
N ILE A 104 -5.28 -11.96 -4.83
CA ILE A 104 -6.43 -11.58 -3.99
C ILE A 104 -6.95 -10.22 -4.46
N THR A 105 -7.52 -10.19 -5.65
CA THR A 105 -8.07 -8.96 -6.22
C THR A 105 -9.46 -8.70 -5.68
N GLY A 106 -9.82 -7.42 -5.49
CA GLY A 106 -11.16 -7.00 -5.12
C GLY A 106 -11.20 -5.55 -4.74
N VAL A 107 -12.20 -4.83 -5.26
CA VAL A 107 -12.58 -3.49 -4.88
C VAL A 107 -14.09 -3.51 -4.68
N GLN A 108 -14.54 -3.29 -3.46
CA GLN A 108 -15.95 -3.28 -3.09
C GLN A 108 -16.39 -1.84 -2.83
N VAL A 109 -17.34 -1.35 -3.62
CA VAL A 109 -17.89 -0.01 -3.46
C VAL A 109 -18.94 -0.05 -2.35
N ILE A 110 -18.82 0.83 -1.37
CA ILE A 110 -19.72 0.93 -0.21
C ILE A 110 -20.15 2.38 0.02
N ALA A 111 -21.08 2.58 0.93
CA ALA A 111 -21.60 3.90 1.32
C ALA A 111 -22.06 4.74 0.10
N GLY A 112 -22.75 4.11 -0.86
CA GLY A 112 -23.24 4.79 -2.07
C GLY A 112 -22.14 5.30 -3.01
N GLY A 113 -20.91 4.79 -2.88
CA GLY A 113 -19.74 5.19 -3.65
C GLY A 113 -18.78 6.13 -2.91
N ASP A 114 -19.17 6.65 -1.75
CA ASP A 114 -18.31 7.55 -0.96
C ASP A 114 -17.08 6.86 -0.40
N GLN A 115 -17.13 5.54 -0.26
CA GLN A 115 -16.01 4.74 0.22
C GLN A 115 -15.86 3.44 -0.57
N VAL A 116 -14.67 2.85 -0.44
CA VAL A 116 -14.34 1.53 -1.00
C VAL A 116 -13.62 0.69 0.02
N VAL A 117 -13.79 -0.64 -0.09
CA VAL A 117 -12.92 -1.61 0.57
C VAL A 117 -12.04 -2.25 -0.50
N CYS A 118 -10.72 -2.20 -0.30
CA CYS A 118 -9.73 -2.76 -1.20
C CYS A 118 -9.06 -3.98 -0.58
N LEU A 119 -9.01 -5.09 -1.32
CA LEU A 119 -8.31 -6.32 -0.95
C LEU A 119 -6.81 -6.25 -1.31
N PRO A 120 -5.96 -7.15 -0.78
CA PRO A 120 -4.50 -7.02 -0.83
C PRO A 120 -3.87 -6.90 -2.22
N GLY A 121 -4.47 -7.52 -3.23
CA GLY A 121 -4.03 -7.48 -4.62
C GLY A 121 -4.71 -6.40 -5.47
N ALA A 122 -5.59 -5.56 -4.89
CA ALA A 122 -6.20 -4.46 -5.61
C ALA A 122 -5.15 -3.45 -6.08
N THR A 123 -5.14 -3.15 -7.38
CA THR A 123 -4.26 -2.14 -7.97
C THR A 123 -4.93 -0.78 -8.04
N LEU A 124 -4.15 0.29 -8.09
CA LEU A 124 -4.67 1.65 -8.29
C LEU A 124 -5.44 1.76 -9.60
N ASP A 125 -4.93 1.17 -10.69
CA ASP A 125 -5.61 1.14 -11.99
C ASP A 125 -7.01 0.48 -11.88
N LYS A 126 -7.11 -0.68 -11.20
CA LYS A 126 -8.41 -1.33 -10.98
C LYS A 126 -9.36 -0.47 -10.15
N LEU A 127 -8.85 0.23 -9.14
CA LEU A 127 -9.63 1.14 -8.31
C LEU A 127 -10.15 2.32 -9.13
N GLU A 128 -9.29 2.96 -9.95
CA GLU A 128 -9.67 4.04 -10.86
C GLU A 128 -10.76 3.59 -11.84
N GLN A 129 -10.59 2.43 -12.49
CA GLN A 129 -11.59 1.85 -13.39
C GLN A 129 -12.92 1.56 -12.69
N THR A 130 -12.90 1.12 -11.43
CA THR A 130 -14.11 0.83 -10.65
C THR A 130 -14.87 2.11 -10.30
N LEU A 131 -14.16 3.19 -10.00
CA LEU A 131 -14.76 4.47 -9.57
C LEU A 131 -15.19 5.37 -10.73
N ALA A 132 -14.55 5.26 -11.90
CA ALA A 132 -14.80 6.13 -13.04
C ALA A 132 -16.28 6.17 -13.49
N PRO A 133 -17.03 5.04 -13.58
CA PRO A 133 -18.46 5.06 -13.92
C PRO A 133 -19.34 5.78 -12.90
N LEU A 134 -18.87 5.93 -11.67
CA LEU A 134 -19.57 6.63 -10.59
C LEU A 134 -19.26 8.14 -10.56
N GLY A 135 -18.45 8.64 -11.51
CA GLY A 135 -17.97 10.01 -11.48
C GLY A 135 -17.06 10.31 -10.29
N ARG A 136 -16.39 9.28 -9.77
CA ARG A 136 -15.51 9.38 -8.59
C ARG A 136 -14.09 8.95 -8.94
N GLU A 137 -13.17 9.32 -8.09
CA GLU A 137 -11.74 9.00 -8.19
C GLU A 137 -11.17 8.59 -6.84
N PRO A 138 -10.09 7.78 -6.81
CA PRO A 138 -9.43 7.40 -5.58
C PRO A 138 -8.64 8.57 -4.99
N HIS A 139 -8.12 8.36 -3.78
CA HIS A 139 -7.19 9.27 -3.13
C HIS A 139 -6.02 9.67 -4.05
N SER A 140 -5.42 8.69 -4.72
CA SER A 140 -4.26 8.86 -5.60
C SER A 140 -4.62 8.58 -7.05
N VAL A 141 -4.48 9.57 -7.92
CA VAL A 141 -4.45 9.45 -9.39
C VAL A 141 -3.05 9.87 -9.84
N ILE A 142 -2.07 9.04 -9.60
CA ILE A 142 -0.67 9.32 -9.92
C ILE A 142 -0.08 8.24 -10.82
N GLY A 143 1.04 8.55 -11.49
CA GLY A 143 1.67 7.68 -12.47
C GLY A 143 2.02 6.26 -12.01
N SER A 144 2.00 5.96 -10.71
CA SER A 144 2.19 4.61 -10.20
C SER A 144 1.05 3.64 -10.56
N SER A 145 -0.14 4.11 -10.94
CA SER A 145 -1.21 3.25 -11.47
C SER A 145 -0.80 2.58 -12.78
N CYS A 146 -0.07 3.28 -13.66
CA CYS A 146 0.44 2.74 -14.93
C CYS A 146 1.37 1.54 -14.75
N ILE A 147 2.12 1.46 -13.66
CA ILE A 147 3.05 0.37 -13.37
C ILE A 147 2.43 -0.73 -12.48
N GLY A 148 1.12 -0.67 -12.24
CA GLY A 148 0.39 -1.68 -11.49
C GLY A 148 0.56 -1.62 -9.98
N ALA A 149 0.91 -0.47 -9.41
CA ALA A 149 1.06 -0.30 -7.96
C ALA A 149 -0.23 -0.69 -7.22
N SER A 150 -0.07 -1.36 -6.08
CA SER A 150 -1.19 -1.79 -5.25
C SER A 150 -1.66 -0.71 -4.28
N VAL A 151 -2.95 -0.71 -3.99
CA VAL A 151 -3.57 0.21 -3.02
C VAL A 151 -2.97 0.01 -1.63
N LEU A 152 -2.95 -1.22 -1.13
CA LEU A 152 -2.45 -1.52 0.22
C LEU A 152 -0.95 -1.21 0.36
N GLY A 153 -0.15 -1.48 -0.68
CA GLY A 153 1.26 -1.10 -0.69
C GLY A 153 1.45 0.42 -0.55
N GLY A 154 0.60 1.21 -1.21
CA GLY A 154 0.58 2.66 -1.07
C GLY A 154 0.30 3.12 0.37
N ILE A 155 -0.69 2.50 1.04
CA ILE A 155 -1.03 2.77 2.45
C ILE A 155 0.14 2.41 3.38
N CYS A 156 0.71 1.20 3.23
CA CYS A 156 1.83 0.76 4.07
C CYS A 156 3.06 1.67 3.96
N ASN A 157 3.29 2.26 2.79
CA ASN A 157 4.46 3.11 2.52
C ASN A 157 4.17 4.62 2.57
N ASN A 158 2.99 5.05 3.01
CA ASN A 158 2.59 6.46 2.99
C ASN A 158 2.79 7.11 1.61
N SER A 159 2.44 6.40 0.54
CA SER A 159 2.63 6.89 -0.83
C SER A 159 1.76 8.12 -1.08
N GLY A 160 2.36 9.21 -1.57
CA GLY A 160 1.65 10.46 -1.79
C GLY A 160 2.16 11.25 -2.98
N GLY A 161 3.46 11.18 -3.23
CA GLY A 161 4.07 11.89 -4.36
C GLY A 161 3.72 13.38 -4.37
N ALA A 162 3.25 13.85 -5.52
CA ALA A 162 2.90 15.24 -5.78
C ALA A 162 1.56 15.70 -5.18
N LEU A 163 0.83 14.84 -4.46
CA LEU A 163 -0.48 15.18 -3.89
C LEU A 163 -0.36 16.25 -2.81
N VAL A 164 -1.07 17.36 -3.01
CA VAL A 164 -1.06 18.51 -2.09
C VAL A 164 -2.31 18.53 -1.23
N ARG A 165 -3.49 18.50 -1.84
CA ARG A 165 -4.76 18.65 -1.12
C ARG A 165 -5.12 17.42 -0.28
N ARG A 166 -4.89 16.23 -0.82
CA ARG A 166 -5.26 14.95 -0.17
C ARG A 166 -4.12 14.35 0.65
N GLY A 167 -2.89 14.78 0.41
CA GLY A 167 -1.70 14.26 1.06
C GLY A 167 -1.36 12.81 0.70
N PRO A 168 -0.48 12.17 1.46
CA PRO A 168 -0.17 10.76 1.31
C PRO A 168 -1.38 9.84 1.57
N ALA A 169 -1.35 8.65 0.97
CA ALA A 169 -2.36 7.62 1.19
C ALA A 169 -2.45 7.26 2.68
N TYR A 170 -3.65 7.34 3.26
CA TYR A 170 -3.88 7.17 4.68
C TYR A 170 -5.26 6.59 4.96
N THR A 171 -5.33 5.73 5.95
CA THR A 171 -6.58 5.26 6.56
C THR A 171 -6.31 4.71 7.95
N GLU A 172 -7.28 4.84 8.83
CA GLU A 172 -7.34 4.20 10.15
C GLU A 172 -8.27 2.97 10.14
N LEU A 173 -8.86 2.67 8.98
CA LEU A 173 -9.82 1.60 8.79
C LEU A 173 -9.18 0.44 8.04
N ALA A 174 -8.75 -0.59 8.77
CA ALA A 174 -8.07 -1.75 8.21
C ALA A 174 -8.49 -3.07 8.87
N LEU A 175 -8.39 -4.15 8.10
CA LEU A 175 -8.35 -5.52 8.60
C LEU A 175 -6.91 -6.01 8.47
N TYR A 176 -6.28 -6.39 9.57
CA TYR A 176 -4.88 -6.78 9.59
C TYR A 176 -4.59 -7.86 10.62
N ALA A 177 -3.50 -8.57 10.43
CA ALA A 177 -2.97 -9.50 11.41
C ALA A 177 -1.64 -8.99 11.98
N ARG A 178 -1.42 -9.30 13.25
CA ARG A 178 -0.17 -9.05 13.98
C ARG A 178 0.18 -10.25 14.85
N VAL A 179 1.45 -10.39 15.16
CA VAL A 179 1.91 -11.32 16.19
C VAL A 179 1.95 -10.57 17.51
N LYS A 180 1.30 -11.13 18.54
CA LYS A 180 1.31 -10.58 19.90
C LYS A 180 2.61 -10.94 20.63
N ASP A 181 2.83 -10.32 21.78
CA ASP A 181 4.04 -10.55 22.60
C ASP A 181 4.19 -12.02 23.05
N ASP A 182 3.06 -12.75 23.16
CA ASP A 182 3.05 -14.18 23.48
C ASP A 182 3.33 -15.08 22.25
N GLY A 183 3.58 -14.49 21.08
CA GLY A 183 3.84 -15.19 19.82
C GLY A 183 2.59 -15.68 19.10
N THR A 184 1.38 -15.43 19.62
CA THR A 184 0.13 -15.81 18.96
C THR A 184 -0.24 -14.82 17.87
N LEU A 185 -0.87 -15.32 16.79
CA LEU A 185 -1.37 -14.53 15.71
C LEU A 185 -2.78 -14.03 16.03
N GLU A 186 -3.03 -12.74 15.83
CA GLU A 186 -4.31 -12.08 16.01
C GLU A 186 -4.77 -11.43 14.70
N LEU A 187 -6.05 -11.61 14.35
CA LEU A 187 -6.73 -10.85 13.29
C LEU A 187 -7.53 -9.72 13.93
N VAL A 188 -7.25 -8.48 13.54
CA VAL A 188 -7.88 -7.27 14.08
C VAL A 188 -8.77 -6.65 13.02
N ASN A 189 -10.06 -6.55 13.30
CA ASN A 189 -11.04 -5.92 12.41
C ASN A 189 -11.34 -4.49 12.86
N HIS A 190 -10.72 -3.52 12.21
CA HIS A 190 -11.03 -2.10 12.36
C HIS A 190 -11.60 -1.48 11.08
N LEU A 191 -12.18 -2.29 10.18
CA LEU A 191 -12.86 -1.76 8.99
C LEU A 191 -14.14 -0.99 9.30
N GLY A 192 -14.69 -1.20 10.51
CA GLY A 192 -16.04 -0.71 10.84
C GLY A 192 -17.12 -1.43 10.04
N ILE A 193 -16.93 -2.72 9.76
CA ILE A 193 -17.90 -3.61 9.10
C ILE A 193 -18.07 -4.85 9.98
N ALA A 194 -19.31 -5.17 10.30
CA ALA A 194 -19.66 -6.35 11.08
C ALA A 194 -19.56 -7.60 10.19
N LEU A 195 -18.48 -8.37 10.35
CA LEU A 195 -18.15 -9.52 9.50
C LEU A 195 -18.20 -10.86 10.24
N GLY A 196 -18.52 -10.87 11.52
CA GLY A 196 -18.51 -12.06 12.39
C GLY A 196 -17.41 -12.01 13.45
N ASP A 197 -17.25 -13.12 14.18
CA ASP A 197 -16.41 -13.19 15.39
C ASP A 197 -15.14 -14.01 15.20
N THR A 198 -15.10 -14.90 14.21
CA THR A 198 -13.92 -15.74 13.93
C THR A 198 -13.17 -15.25 12.71
N PRO A 199 -11.83 -15.45 12.64
CA PRO A 199 -11.06 -15.09 11.46
C PRO A 199 -11.61 -15.72 10.17
N GLU A 200 -12.03 -16.97 10.22
CA GLU A 200 -12.57 -17.71 9.07
C GLU A 200 -13.88 -17.07 8.56
N GLU A 201 -14.76 -16.69 9.46
CA GLU A 201 -16.03 -16.02 9.14
C GLU A 201 -15.76 -14.62 8.57
N ILE A 202 -14.97 -13.81 9.27
CA ILE A 202 -14.61 -12.45 8.86
C ILE A 202 -14.00 -12.46 7.43
N LEU A 203 -13.02 -13.31 7.18
CA LEU A 203 -12.30 -13.35 5.92
C LEU A 203 -13.17 -13.89 4.78
N THR A 204 -14.03 -14.88 5.06
CA THR A 204 -14.93 -15.45 4.06
C THR A 204 -16.01 -14.44 3.65
N ARG A 205 -16.67 -13.81 4.60
CA ARG A 205 -17.70 -12.80 4.34
C ARG A 205 -17.12 -11.57 3.63
N LEU A 206 -15.95 -11.11 4.07
CA LEU A 206 -15.29 -9.99 3.39
C LEU A 206 -14.89 -10.33 1.96
N GLN A 207 -14.33 -11.53 1.73
CA GLN A 207 -13.91 -11.97 0.39
C GLN A 207 -15.09 -12.02 -0.59
N SER A 208 -16.23 -12.53 -0.16
CA SER A 208 -17.44 -12.65 -0.99
C SER A 208 -18.24 -11.35 -1.10
N GLY A 209 -17.98 -10.36 -0.24
CA GLY A 209 -18.82 -9.16 -0.13
C GLY A 209 -20.17 -9.44 0.53
N ASP A 210 -20.26 -10.51 1.34
CA ASP A 210 -21.49 -10.92 2.03
C ASP A 210 -21.70 -10.10 3.31
N TYR A 211 -22.01 -8.82 3.12
CA TYR A 211 -22.43 -7.89 4.15
C TYR A 211 -23.29 -6.80 3.54
N ALA A 212 -24.26 -6.31 4.32
CA ALA A 212 -25.18 -5.28 3.89
C ALA A 212 -24.72 -3.88 4.33
N GLU A 213 -25.36 -2.84 3.79
CA GLU A 213 -25.11 -1.45 4.21
C GLU A 213 -25.35 -1.24 5.72
N ALA A 214 -26.28 -2.01 6.32
CA ALA A 214 -26.57 -1.99 7.75
C ALA A 214 -25.42 -2.54 8.62
N ASP A 215 -24.54 -3.37 8.05
CA ASP A 215 -23.36 -3.90 8.75
C ASP A 215 -22.20 -2.90 8.77
N ILE A 216 -22.32 -1.78 8.02
CA ILE A 216 -21.28 -0.78 7.88
C ILE A 216 -21.50 0.38 8.86
N GLN A 217 -20.59 0.53 9.81
CA GLN A 217 -20.57 1.68 10.70
C GLN A 217 -20.08 2.92 9.95
N ARG A 218 -20.87 3.99 9.97
CA ARG A 218 -20.51 5.27 9.35
C ARG A 218 -19.62 6.11 10.24
N ASP A 219 -19.88 6.13 11.53
CA ASP A 219 -19.07 6.80 12.54
C ASP A 219 -18.36 5.75 13.40
N THR A 220 -17.11 5.50 13.09
CA THR A 220 -16.24 4.57 13.81
C THR A 220 -15.31 5.29 14.79
N GLY A 221 -15.33 6.61 14.85
CA GLY A 221 -14.32 7.41 15.50
C GLY A 221 -12.95 7.38 14.79
N ARG A 222 -12.88 6.81 13.57
CA ARG A 222 -11.67 6.63 12.74
C ARG A 222 -11.90 7.21 11.36
N VAL A 223 -10.83 7.64 10.69
CA VAL A 223 -10.89 8.27 9.38
C VAL A 223 -10.39 7.34 8.26
N ALA A 224 -11.01 7.46 7.08
CA ALA A 224 -10.69 6.72 5.87
C ALA A 224 -9.79 7.50 4.89
N SER A 225 -9.33 8.69 5.29
CA SER A 225 -8.37 9.56 4.58
C SER A 225 -7.74 10.55 5.55
N ASP A 226 -6.61 11.17 5.14
CA ASP A 226 -5.99 12.23 5.95
C ASP A 226 -6.79 13.53 5.85
N SER A 227 -7.47 13.90 6.94
CA SER A 227 -8.30 15.11 7.01
C SER A 227 -7.51 16.38 7.37
N ARG A 228 -6.26 16.25 7.83
CA ARG A 228 -5.45 17.38 8.34
C ARG A 228 -4.41 17.88 7.36
N TYR A 229 -3.99 17.05 6.41
CA TYR A 229 -2.86 17.38 5.52
C TYR A 229 -3.06 18.68 4.76
N ALA A 230 -4.28 18.95 4.27
CA ALA A 230 -4.59 20.18 3.55
C ALA A 230 -4.38 21.45 4.40
N GLN A 231 -4.42 21.34 5.72
CA GLN A 231 -4.13 22.43 6.66
C GLN A 231 -2.63 22.48 6.98
N ASP A 232 -2.04 21.33 7.28
CA ASP A 232 -0.63 21.23 7.66
C ASP A 232 0.29 21.74 6.53
N VAL A 233 -0.03 21.44 5.27
CA VAL A 233 0.76 21.88 4.11
C VAL A 233 0.76 23.40 3.90
N ARG A 234 -0.24 24.11 4.46
CA ARG A 234 -0.34 25.58 4.42
C ARG A 234 0.58 26.28 5.42
N ALA A 235 1.05 25.57 6.43
CA ALA A 235 2.01 26.09 7.40
C ALA A 235 3.43 26.11 6.78
N VAL A 236 3.60 26.95 5.74
CA VAL A 236 4.81 26.96 4.88
C VAL A 236 6.08 27.39 5.59
N ASP A 237 5.96 28.02 6.76
CA ASP A 237 7.07 28.46 7.62
C ASP A 237 7.23 27.62 8.89
N ALA A 238 6.54 26.47 8.97
CA ALA A 238 6.71 25.54 10.08
C ALA A 238 8.11 24.91 10.06
N ASP A 239 8.67 24.66 11.25
CA ASP A 239 9.99 24.04 11.42
C ASP A 239 10.02 22.58 10.97
N THR A 240 8.86 21.95 10.84
CA THR A 240 8.71 20.56 10.39
C THR A 240 7.96 20.50 9.07
N PRO A 241 8.26 19.52 8.19
CA PRO A 241 7.46 19.31 6.99
C PRO A 241 6.03 18.89 7.35
N ALA A 242 5.08 19.19 6.47
CA ALA A 242 3.67 18.82 6.63
C ALA A 242 3.45 17.29 6.80
N ARG A 243 4.35 16.50 6.27
CA ARG A 243 4.39 15.04 6.42
C ARG A 243 5.83 14.54 6.33
N PHE A 244 6.16 13.57 7.17
CA PHE A 244 7.45 12.86 7.14
C PHE A 244 7.28 11.40 7.55
N ASN A 245 8.20 10.54 7.16
CA ASN A 245 8.22 9.15 7.58
C ASN A 245 8.41 9.05 9.10
N ALA A 246 7.79 8.06 9.71
CA ALA A 246 7.78 7.87 11.16
C ALA A 246 7.14 9.01 11.97
N ASP A 247 6.30 9.86 11.34
CA ASP A 247 5.46 10.79 12.07
C ASP A 247 4.46 10.02 12.95
N PRO A 248 4.60 10.07 14.30
CA PRO A 248 3.77 9.27 15.18
C PRO A 248 2.29 9.63 15.12
N SER A 249 1.94 10.83 14.67
CA SER A 249 0.56 11.26 14.49
C SER A 249 -0.10 10.68 13.22
N ARG A 250 0.69 10.02 12.36
CA ARG A 250 0.29 9.46 11.07
C ARG A 250 0.62 7.99 10.90
N LEU A 251 1.23 7.36 11.91
CA LEU A 251 1.44 5.93 11.96
C LEU A 251 0.24 5.30 12.64
N PHE A 252 -0.62 4.68 11.87
CA PHE A 252 -1.83 4.08 12.40
C PHE A 252 -2.07 2.71 11.74
N GLU A 253 -1.79 1.64 12.46
CA GLU A 253 -2.01 0.25 12.03
C GLU A 253 -1.46 -0.02 10.61
N ALA A 254 -2.32 0.07 9.56
CA ALA A 254 -1.94 -0.12 8.18
C ALA A 254 -1.07 1.02 7.64
N SER A 255 -1.43 2.27 7.98
CA SER A 255 -0.78 3.46 7.44
C SER A 255 0.65 3.59 7.94
N GLY A 256 1.61 3.58 7.02
CA GLY A 256 3.04 3.66 7.34
C GLY A 256 3.61 2.45 8.05
N SER A 257 2.93 1.30 8.03
CA SER A 257 3.35 0.09 8.74
C SER A 257 4.65 -0.52 8.22
N ALA A 258 5.00 -0.28 6.95
CA ALA A 258 6.22 -0.77 6.32
C ALA A 258 6.50 -2.27 6.55
N GLY A 259 5.44 -3.09 6.61
CA GLY A 259 5.54 -4.53 6.78
C GLY A 259 5.50 -5.05 8.22
N LYS A 260 5.26 -4.19 9.22
CA LYS A 260 5.09 -4.62 10.62
C LYS A 260 3.78 -5.36 10.89
N VAL A 261 2.81 -5.24 10.00
CA VAL A 261 1.52 -5.93 10.03
C VAL A 261 1.22 -6.56 8.68
N CYS A 262 0.40 -7.63 8.68
CA CYS A 262 -0.08 -8.25 7.46
C CYS A 262 -1.50 -7.74 7.17
N LEU A 263 -1.69 -7.03 6.07
CA LEU A 263 -2.98 -6.46 5.69
C LEU A 263 -3.85 -7.46 4.93
N PHE A 264 -5.14 -7.46 5.25
CA PHE A 264 -6.20 -8.22 4.57
C PHE A 264 -7.18 -7.32 3.83
N ALA A 265 -7.40 -6.10 4.31
CA ALA A 265 -8.17 -5.08 3.62
C ALA A 265 -7.91 -3.70 4.19
N VAL A 266 -8.22 -2.68 3.41
CA VAL A 266 -8.34 -1.28 3.86
C VAL A 266 -9.64 -0.68 3.35
N ARG A 267 -10.25 0.21 4.14
CA ARG A 267 -11.40 1.02 3.75
C ARG A 267 -10.93 2.45 3.55
N LEU A 268 -11.32 3.05 2.42
CA LEU A 268 -10.82 4.34 1.96
C LEU A 268 -11.96 5.23 1.49
N ASP A 269 -11.83 6.54 1.70
CA ASP A 269 -12.67 7.53 1.06
C ASP A 269 -12.38 7.59 -0.44
N THR A 270 -13.42 7.91 -1.19
CA THR A 270 -13.34 8.29 -2.61
C THR A 270 -13.72 9.75 -2.75
N PHE A 271 -13.40 10.35 -3.88
CA PHE A 271 -13.59 11.78 -4.09
C PHE A 271 -14.36 12.02 -5.40
N PRO A 272 -15.23 13.04 -5.47
CA PRO A 272 -15.83 13.44 -6.73
C PRO A 272 -14.74 13.76 -7.75
N LYS A 273 -14.91 13.28 -8.99
CA LYS A 273 -14.03 13.65 -10.10
C LYS A 273 -14.28 15.10 -10.47
N GLU A 274 -13.24 15.91 -10.42
CA GLU A 274 -13.29 17.34 -10.74
C GLU A 274 -12.65 17.60 -12.11
N PRO A 275 -13.17 18.52 -12.93
CA PRO A 275 -12.43 19.07 -14.05
C PRO A 275 -11.11 19.67 -13.56
N SER A 276 -10.02 19.35 -14.23
CA SER A 276 -8.70 19.84 -13.83
C SER A 276 -7.92 20.40 -15.01
N THR A 277 -7.04 21.36 -14.71
CA THR A 277 -6.10 21.95 -15.67
C THR A 277 -4.71 21.83 -15.08
N VAL A 278 -3.74 21.45 -15.91
CA VAL A 278 -2.32 21.41 -15.53
C VAL A 278 -1.66 22.68 -16.03
N PHE A 279 -0.88 23.31 -15.15
CA PHE A 279 -0.06 24.47 -15.47
C PHE A 279 1.41 24.08 -15.37
N TYR A 280 2.15 24.35 -16.43
CA TYR A 280 3.62 24.28 -16.41
C TYR A 280 4.16 25.70 -16.21
N ILE A 281 4.90 25.90 -15.13
CA ILE A 281 5.48 27.19 -14.77
C ILE A 281 6.99 27.02 -14.71
N GLY A 282 7.71 27.71 -15.59
CA GLY A 282 9.19 27.66 -15.67
C GLY A 282 9.81 29.00 -15.29
N SER A 283 10.93 28.95 -14.57
CA SER A 283 11.82 30.10 -14.33
C SER A 283 13.25 29.62 -14.22
N ASN A 284 14.20 30.47 -14.63
CA ASN A 284 15.62 30.28 -14.40
C ASN A 284 16.05 30.80 -13.00
N VAL A 285 15.14 31.38 -12.26
CA VAL A 285 15.38 31.91 -10.90
C VAL A 285 14.59 31.02 -9.93
N PRO A 286 15.22 30.16 -9.12
CA PRO A 286 14.54 29.25 -8.20
C PRO A 286 13.59 29.94 -7.20
N ASP A 287 13.94 31.18 -6.81
CA ASP A 287 13.13 31.96 -5.86
C ASP A 287 11.74 32.32 -6.41
N ASP A 288 11.60 32.49 -7.73
CA ASP A 288 10.30 32.69 -8.36
C ASP A 288 9.39 31.49 -8.13
N LEU A 289 9.92 30.27 -8.26
CA LEU A 289 9.17 29.03 -8.03
C LEU A 289 8.85 28.83 -6.55
N THR A 290 9.74 29.29 -5.66
CA THR A 290 9.48 29.34 -4.23
C THR A 290 8.32 30.30 -3.91
N ALA A 291 8.29 31.47 -4.54
CA ALA A 291 7.21 32.44 -4.39
C ALA A 291 5.86 31.88 -4.92
N VAL A 292 5.89 31.22 -6.09
CA VAL A 292 4.71 30.53 -6.65
C VAL A 292 4.19 29.47 -5.67
N ARG A 293 5.06 28.60 -5.15
CA ARG A 293 4.68 27.57 -4.17
C ARG A 293 4.03 28.21 -2.94
N ARG A 294 4.63 29.23 -2.36
CA ARG A 294 4.09 29.92 -1.19
C ARG A 294 2.71 30.52 -1.50
N HIS A 295 2.56 31.19 -2.63
CA HIS A 295 1.27 31.76 -3.05
C HIS A 295 0.18 30.70 -3.20
N LEU A 296 0.48 29.59 -3.89
CA LEU A 296 -0.48 28.49 -4.09
C LEU A 296 -0.95 27.88 -2.77
N LEU A 297 -0.06 27.75 -1.79
CA LEU A 297 -0.39 27.14 -0.51
C LEU A 297 -1.07 28.10 0.47
N THR A 298 -0.75 29.40 0.45
CA THR A 298 -1.25 30.36 1.45
C THR A 298 -2.40 31.23 0.96
N ALA A 299 -2.43 31.62 -0.31
CA ALA A 299 -3.38 32.61 -0.84
C ALA A 299 -4.63 31.96 -1.49
N LEU A 300 -4.52 30.75 -2.04
CA LEU A 300 -5.66 30.12 -2.66
C LEU A 300 -6.68 29.60 -1.63
N PRO A 301 -7.99 29.78 -1.87
CA PRO A 301 -9.05 29.24 -1.01
C PRO A 301 -8.94 27.72 -0.85
N ARG A 302 -8.60 27.00 -1.93
CA ARG A 302 -8.33 25.56 -1.94
C ARG A 302 -6.94 25.30 -2.53
N PRO A 303 -6.12 24.45 -1.88
CA PRO A 303 -4.84 24.04 -2.46
C PRO A 303 -5.04 23.30 -3.78
N PRO A 304 -4.05 23.28 -4.68
CA PRO A 304 -4.09 22.46 -5.88
C PRO A 304 -4.20 20.98 -5.50
N ILE A 305 -4.73 20.15 -6.38
CA ILE A 305 -4.80 18.68 -6.17
C ILE A 305 -3.39 18.13 -6.05
N ALA A 306 -2.51 18.53 -6.97
CA ALA A 306 -1.11 18.11 -7.01
C ALA A 306 -0.22 19.31 -7.34
N GLY A 307 1.04 19.25 -6.93
CA GLY A 307 2.06 20.23 -7.26
C GLY A 307 3.44 19.56 -7.15
N GLU A 308 4.24 19.72 -8.19
CA GLU A 308 5.57 19.12 -8.25
C GLU A 308 6.60 20.16 -8.70
N TYR A 309 7.74 20.16 -8.05
CA TYR A 309 8.90 20.96 -8.42
C TYR A 309 9.97 20.08 -9.02
N ILE A 310 10.40 20.40 -10.23
CA ILE A 310 11.48 19.71 -10.93
C ILE A 310 12.62 20.70 -11.15
N HIS A 311 13.74 20.49 -10.46
CA HIS A 311 14.95 21.25 -10.68
C HIS A 311 15.64 20.81 -11.98
N ARG A 312 16.29 21.73 -12.69
CA ARG A 312 17.04 21.43 -13.92
C ARG A 312 18.00 20.26 -13.75
N THR A 313 18.73 20.19 -12.65
CA THR A 313 19.65 19.08 -12.36
C THR A 313 18.92 17.72 -12.33
N ALA A 314 17.71 17.66 -11.79
CA ALA A 314 16.91 16.41 -11.80
C ALA A 314 16.53 16.00 -13.22
N PHE A 315 16.19 16.95 -14.07
CA PHE A 315 15.94 16.71 -15.49
C PHE A 315 17.19 16.17 -16.20
N ASP A 316 18.35 16.81 -16.00
CA ASP A 316 19.63 16.39 -16.61
C ASP A 316 20.04 14.97 -16.15
N ILE A 317 19.82 14.64 -14.87
CA ILE A 317 20.05 13.28 -14.34
C ILE A 317 19.07 12.27 -14.96
N GLY A 318 17.87 12.71 -15.32
CA GLY A 318 16.86 11.92 -16.00
C GLY A 318 17.33 11.32 -17.32
N GLU A 319 18.23 11.97 -18.06
CA GLU A 319 18.84 11.44 -19.28
C GLU A 319 19.47 10.04 -19.06
N LYS A 320 20.07 9.85 -17.89
CA LYS A 320 20.73 8.59 -17.53
C LYS A 320 19.82 7.59 -16.81
N TYR A 321 19.00 8.06 -15.89
CA TYR A 321 18.27 7.23 -14.93
C TYR A 321 16.74 7.22 -15.10
N GLY A 322 16.17 8.11 -15.92
CA GLY A 322 14.75 8.25 -16.18
C GLY A 322 14.48 8.60 -17.64
N LYS A 323 15.05 7.84 -18.57
CA LYS A 323 15.05 8.11 -20.02
C LYS A 323 13.66 8.35 -20.60
N ASP A 324 12.65 7.65 -20.12
CA ASP A 324 11.27 7.80 -20.53
C ASP A 324 10.76 9.22 -20.26
N THR A 325 10.93 9.73 -19.06
CA THR A 325 10.54 11.09 -18.68
C THR A 325 11.37 12.13 -19.44
N PHE A 326 12.69 11.91 -19.55
CA PHE A 326 13.59 12.80 -20.28
C PHE A 326 13.20 12.92 -21.77
N LEU A 327 12.96 11.78 -22.43
CA LEU A 327 12.57 11.73 -23.83
C LEU A 327 11.19 12.37 -24.06
N LEU A 328 10.21 12.13 -23.17
CA LEU A 328 8.90 12.74 -23.26
C LEU A 328 8.99 14.28 -23.20
N ILE A 329 9.74 14.82 -22.24
CA ILE A 329 9.91 16.27 -22.09
C ILE A 329 10.65 16.85 -23.29
N ASN A 330 11.72 16.22 -23.78
CA ASN A 330 12.45 16.72 -24.95
C ASN A 330 11.68 16.62 -26.28
N HIS A 331 10.74 15.69 -26.38
CA HIS A 331 10.00 15.47 -27.62
C HIS A 331 8.69 16.25 -27.69
N PHE A 332 8.03 16.46 -26.56
CA PHE A 332 6.71 17.09 -26.45
C PHE A 332 6.71 18.41 -25.66
N GLY A 333 7.78 18.75 -24.98
CA GLY A 333 7.96 20.00 -24.24
C GLY A 333 8.55 21.07 -25.12
#